data_827b73a030077cb7b3a67b25f80cc377
#
_entry.id   827b73a030077cb7b3a67b25f80cc377
#
_cell.length_a   1.000
_cell.length_b   1.000
_cell.length_c   1.000
_cell.angle_alpha   90.00
_cell.angle_beta   90.00
_cell.angle_gamma   90.00
#
_symmetry.space_group_name_H-M   'P 1'
#
loop_
_entity.id
_entity.type
_entity.pdbx_description
1 polymer ?
#
loop_
_entity_poly.entity_id
_entity_poly.type
_entity_poly.pdbx_seq_one_letter_code
_entity_poly.pdbx_strand_id
1 'polypeptide(L)'
;MEGQTGSGKSIFLQNIITCLLQNKSTEITIIDPKGGGDFAVFREREKVEILDTSEAEAAIESFVEEMESRYQSNAQGVSYESMSYKILIIDEVNDLIKNKAISANIARLSRKARQSRIHLILATQRPDAKAFEGEIRSTIPSRIALSVQKSTESKIILDETGAEKLTGRGDMLIKLVSSSEMKHILGVKVGNIQAFLP
;
A
#
# COMPACT_ATOMS: atom_id res chain seq x y z
N MET A 1 0.89 5.16 2.41
CA MET A 1 1.65 5.29 3.68
C MET A 1 2.93 6.06 3.43
N GLU A 2 3.28 7.00 4.28
CA GLU A 2 4.45 7.86 4.11
C GLU A 2 5.21 8.06 5.41
N GLY A 3 6.55 8.20 5.32
CA GLY A 3 7.41 8.44 6.46
C GLY A 3 8.88 8.44 6.06
N GLN A 4 9.68 9.22 6.77
CA GLN A 4 11.12 9.31 6.56
C GLN A 4 11.84 7.99 6.85
N THR A 5 13.08 7.90 6.39
CA THR A 5 13.99 6.82 6.78
C THR A 5 14.08 6.75 8.32
N GLY A 6 13.79 5.60 8.89
CA GLY A 6 13.74 5.40 10.36
C GLY A 6 12.40 5.74 11.03
N SER A 7 11.40 6.23 10.29
CA SER A 7 10.05 6.48 10.84
C SER A 7 9.29 5.20 11.22
N GLY A 8 9.72 4.03 10.72
CA GLY A 8 9.07 2.74 10.95
C GLY A 8 8.21 2.24 9.79
N LYS A 9 8.27 2.88 8.59
CA LYS A 9 7.46 2.53 7.42
C LYS A 9 7.60 1.05 7.03
N SER A 10 8.83 0.57 6.81
CA SER A 10 9.08 -0.82 6.39
C SER A 10 8.60 -1.83 7.45
N ILE A 11 8.84 -1.56 8.73
CA ILE A 11 8.34 -2.40 9.83
C ILE A 11 6.82 -2.45 9.86
N PHE A 12 6.17 -1.32 9.65
CA PHE A 12 4.71 -1.25 9.61
C PHE A 12 4.14 -2.02 8.41
N LEU A 13 4.77 -1.91 7.23
CA LEU A 13 4.40 -2.73 6.06
C LEU A 13 4.58 -4.22 6.33
N GLN A 14 5.70 -4.63 6.93
CA GLN A 14 5.93 -6.02 7.31
C GLN A 14 4.84 -6.54 8.27
N ASN A 15 4.41 -5.73 9.24
CA ASN A 15 3.33 -6.10 10.15
C ASN A 15 2.00 -6.27 9.40
N ILE A 16 1.67 -5.37 8.46
CA ILE A 16 0.48 -5.50 7.61
C ILE A 16 0.53 -6.79 6.80
N ILE A 17 1.65 -7.07 6.12
CA ILE A 17 1.84 -8.29 5.32
C ILE A 17 1.64 -9.53 6.20
N THR A 18 2.26 -9.56 7.38
CA THR A 18 2.12 -10.67 8.32
C THR A 18 0.66 -10.89 8.72
N CYS A 19 -0.08 -9.83 9.01
CA CYS A 19 -1.51 -9.92 9.33
C CYS A 19 -2.34 -10.41 8.14
N LEU A 20 -2.05 -9.93 6.93
CA LEU A 20 -2.76 -10.33 5.72
C LEU A 20 -2.56 -11.81 5.39
N LEU A 21 -1.36 -12.33 5.61
CA LEU A 21 -1.01 -13.75 5.37
C LEU A 21 -1.71 -14.72 6.34
N GLN A 22 -2.29 -14.25 7.46
CA GLN A 22 -3.16 -15.10 8.30
C GLN A 22 -4.41 -15.57 7.54
N ASN A 23 -4.84 -14.84 6.54
CA ASN A 23 -5.90 -15.28 5.64
C ASN A 23 -5.32 -16.13 4.50
N LYS A 24 -5.61 -17.43 4.52
CA LYS A 24 -5.10 -18.41 3.54
C LYS A 24 -5.50 -18.11 2.08
N SER A 25 -6.50 -17.28 1.85
CA SER A 25 -6.95 -16.88 0.49
C SER A 25 -6.35 -15.56 0.02
N THR A 26 -5.31 -15.04 0.68
CA THR A 26 -4.66 -13.78 0.32
C THR A 26 -3.38 -14.04 -0.46
N GLU A 27 -3.22 -13.38 -1.60
CA GLU A 27 -2.02 -13.33 -2.43
C GLU A 27 -1.47 -11.90 -2.40
N ILE A 28 -0.16 -11.74 -2.27
CA ILE A 28 0.49 -10.43 -2.12
C ILE A 28 1.60 -10.28 -3.15
N THR A 29 1.52 -9.22 -3.95
CA THR A 29 2.62 -8.80 -4.84
C THR A 29 3.21 -7.51 -4.28
N ILE A 30 4.52 -7.48 -4.08
CA ILE A 30 5.27 -6.34 -3.55
C ILE A 30 6.19 -5.83 -4.64
N ILE A 31 6.05 -4.57 -5.02
CA ILE A 31 7.01 -3.88 -5.89
C ILE A 31 7.92 -3.03 -5.02
N ASP A 32 9.21 -3.40 -4.97
CA ASP A 32 10.23 -2.73 -4.16
C ASP A 32 11.42 -2.29 -5.01
N PRO A 33 11.63 -0.98 -5.21
CA PRO A 33 12.75 -0.46 -5.99
C PRO A 33 14.13 -0.74 -5.39
N LYS A 34 14.18 -1.20 -4.13
CA LYS A 34 15.42 -1.56 -3.44
C LYS A 34 15.76 -3.05 -3.54
N GLY A 35 15.10 -3.79 -4.44
CA GLY A 35 15.34 -5.21 -4.65
C GLY A 35 14.84 -6.11 -3.53
N GLY A 36 13.85 -5.68 -2.76
CA GLY A 36 13.17 -6.49 -1.77
C GLY A 36 13.95 -6.73 -0.48
N GLY A 37 14.98 -5.93 -0.18
CA GLY A 37 15.78 -6.12 1.03
C GLY A 37 14.96 -6.02 2.31
N ASP A 38 14.08 -5.03 2.40
CA ASP A 38 13.19 -4.83 3.54
C ASP A 38 12.12 -5.93 3.66
N PHE A 39 11.83 -6.66 2.58
CA PHE A 39 10.82 -7.73 2.52
C PHE A 39 11.41 -9.13 2.35
N ALA A 40 12.73 -9.30 2.49
CA ALA A 40 13.43 -10.57 2.29
C ALA A 40 12.85 -11.73 3.12
N VAL A 41 12.31 -11.44 4.31
CA VAL A 41 11.67 -12.41 5.21
C VAL A 41 10.44 -13.11 4.59
N PHE A 42 9.86 -12.52 3.53
CA PHE A 42 8.69 -13.05 2.85
C PHE A 42 9.02 -13.80 1.55
N ARG A 43 10.29 -13.82 1.07
CA ARG A 43 10.66 -14.38 -0.23
C ARG A 43 10.30 -15.86 -0.41
N GLU A 44 10.35 -16.63 0.67
CA GLU A 44 10.07 -18.06 0.64
C GLU A 44 8.58 -18.39 0.85
N ARG A 45 7.72 -17.38 0.88
CA ARG A 45 6.28 -17.57 1.06
C ARG A 45 5.60 -17.73 -0.29
N GLU A 46 4.95 -18.89 -0.50
CA GLU A 46 4.29 -19.27 -1.76
C GLU A 46 3.32 -18.21 -2.30
N LYS A 47 2.70 -17.43 -1.39
CA LYS A 47 1.69 -16.42 -1.74
C LYS A 47 2.23 -14.99 -1.75
N VAL A 48 3.54 -14.82 -1.70
CA VAL A 48 4.19 -13.52 -1.75
C VAL A 48 5.16 -13.49 -2.92
N GLU A 49 4.91 -12.57 -3.82
CA GLU A 49 5.79 -12.26 -4.93
C GLU A 49 6.47 -10.91 -4.68
N ILE A 50 7.79 -10.85 -4.86
CA ILE A 50 8.56 -9.61 -4.69
C ILE A 50 9.24 -9.31 -6.01
N LEU A 51 8.87 -8.17 -6.59
CA LEU A 51 9.28 -7.69 -7.90
C LEU A 51 10.12 -6.42 -7.76
N ASP A 52 11.00 -6.19 -8.71
CA ASP A 52 11.71 -4.93 -8.85
C ASP A 52 10.95 -3.94 -9.75
N THR A 53 11.54 -2.74 -9.94
CA THR A 53 10.91 -1.69 -10.75
C THR A 53 10.83 -2.00 -12.24
N SER A 54 11.69 -2.89 -12.77
CA SER A 54 11.64 -3.27 -14.18
C SER A 54 10.41 -4.11 -14.52
N GLU A 55 9.88 -4.81 -13.52
CA GLU A 55 8.72 -5.68 -13.64
C GLU A 55 7.41 -4.95 -13.28
N ALA A 56 7.53 -3.73 -12.70
CA ALA A 56 6.40 -2.98 -12.13
C ALA A 56 5.27 -2.71 -13.13
N GLU A 57 5.60 -2.32 -14.36
CA GLU A 57 4.59 -1.98 -15.38
C GLU A 57 3.75 -3.20 -15.74
N ALA A 58 4.40 -4.32 -16.04
CA ALA A 58 3.72 -5.56 -16.37
C ALA A 58 2.88 -6.10 -15.20
N ALA A 59 3.41 -6.02 -13.97
CA ALA A 59 2.70 -6.43 -12.78
C ALA A 59 1.42 -5.59 -12.56
N ILE A 60 1.52 -4.26 -12.64
CA ILE A 60 0.37 -3.37 -12.45
C ILE A 60 -0.68 -3.59 -13.56
N GLU A 61 -0.25 -3.82 -14.80
CA GLU A 61 -1.13 -4.15 -15.92
C GLU A 61 -1.87 -5.46 -15.68
N SER A 62 -1.18 -6.50 -15.22
CA SER A 62 -1.79 -7.78 -14.84
C SER A 62 -2.86 -7.63 -13.74
N PHE A 63 -2.66 -6.73 -12.78
CA PHE A 63 -3.70 -6.42 -11.77
C PHE A 63 -4.92 -5.75 -12.38
N VAL A 64 -4.75 -4.90 -13.40
CA VAL A 64 -5.87 -4.29 -14.14
C VAL A 64 -6.63 -5.35 -14.91
N GLU A 65 -5.95 -6.24 -15.62
CA GLU A 65 -6.55 -7.34 -16.37
C GLU A 65 -7.32 -8.28 -15.44
N GLU A 66 -6.74 -8.66 -14.33
CA GLU A 66 -7.39 -9.49 -13.30
C GLU A 66 -8.66 -8.82 -12.76
N MET A 67 -8.60 -7.52 -12.46
CA MET A 67 -9.77 -6.75 -12.03
C MET A 67 -10.89 -6.82 -13.06
N GLU A 68 -10.60 -6.58 -14.33
CA GLU A 68 -11.59 -6.61 -15.41
C GLU A 68 -12.16 -8.03 -15.60
N SER A 69 -11.31 -9.06 -15.55
CA SER A 69 -11.73 -10.47 -15.60
C SER A 69 -12.70 -10.81 -14.46
N ARG A 70 -12.43 -10.33 -13.23
CA ARG A 70 -13.32 -10.53 -12.09
C ARG A 70 -14.67 -9.81 -12.26
N TYR A 71 -14.68 -8.63 -12.86
CA TYR A 71 -15.91 -7.94 -13.20
C TYR A 71 -16.74 -8.72 -14.22
N GLN A 72 -16.10 -9.27 -15.26
CA GLN A 72 -16.77 -10.11 -16.25
C GLN A 72 -17.35 -11.38 -15.63
N SER A 73 -16.57 -12.07 -14.80
CA SER A 73 -17.02 -13.27 -14.08
C SER A 73 -18.22 -12.98 -13.15
N ASN A 74 -18.18 -11.82 -12.47
CA ASN A 74 -19.29 -11.42 -11.61
C ASN A 74 -20.56 -11.11 -12.42
N ALA A 75 -20.43 -10.47 -13.59
CA ALA A 75 -21.55 -10.25 -14.50
C ALA A 75 -22.19 -11.57 -15.01
N GLN A 76 -21.42 -12.67 -14.98
CA GLN A 76 -21.87 -14.02 -15.32
C GLN A 76 -22.39 -14.82 -14.10
N GLY A 77 -22.49 -14.16 -12.93
CA GLY A 77 -23.06 -14.75 -11.71
C GLY A 77 -22.05 -15.32 -10.71
N VAL A 78 -20.74 -15.19 -10.96
CA VAL A 78 -19.72 -15.59 -9.99
C VAL A 78 -19.62 -14.55 -8.89
N SER A 79 -19.83 -14.96 -7.61
CA SER A 79 -19.72 -14.03 -6.50
C SER A 79 -18.26 -13.60 -6.26
N TYR A 80 -18.02 -12.32 -6.00
CA TYR A 80 -16.71 -11.84 -5.53
C TYR A 80 -16.26 -12.54 -4.24
N GLU A 81 -17.18 -12.99 -3.41
CA GLU A 81 -16.87 -13.67 -2.15
C GLU A 81 -16.16 -15.02 -2.33
N SER A 82 -16.30 -15.64 -3.50
CA SER A 82 -15.58 -16.87 -3.84
C SER A 82 -14.14 -16.64 -4.36
N MET A 83 -13.77 -15.38 -4.64
CA MET A 83 -12.46 -15.05 -5.18
C MET A 83 -11.44 -14.80 -4.07
N SER A 84 -10.17 -15.08 -4.32
CA SER A 84 -9.06 -14.74 -3.42
C SER A 84 -8.87 -13.23 -3.27
N TYR A 85 -8.29 -12.80 -2.15
CA TYR A 85 -7.81 -11.44 -2.02
C TYR A 85 -6.46 -11.29 -2.73
N LYS A 86 -6.34 -10.27 -3.58
CA LYS A 86 -5.05 -9.87 -4.17
C LYS A 86 -4.65 -8.51 -3.64
N ILE A 87 -3.45 -8.43 -3.11
CA ILE A 87 -2.91 -7.20 -2.52
C ILE A 87 -1.69 -6.76 -3.33
N LEU A 88 -1.76 -5.58 -3.90
CA LEU A 88 -0.61 -4.93 -4.54
C LEU A 88 -0.01 -3.91 -3.57
N ILE A 89 1.22 -4.13 -3.16
CA ILE A 89 2.00 -3.22 -2.34
C ILE A 89 3.08 -2.59 -3.20
N ILE A 90 3.09 -1.27 -3.28
CA ILE A 90 4.15 -0.53 -3.99
C ILE A 90 4.92 0.28 -2.95
N ASP A 91 6.16 -0.11 -2.70
CA ASP A 91 7.07 0.70 -1.91
C ASP A 91 7.74 1.74 -2.81
N GLU A 92 7.77 2.98 -2.36
CA GLU A 92 8.30 4.16 -3.09
C GLU A 92 7.59 4.42 -4.45
N VAL A 93 6.26 4.52 -4.41
CA VAL A 93 5.40 4.73 -5.59
C VAL A 93 5.74 5.99 -6.40
N ASN A 94 6.37 7.00 -5.79
CA ASN A 94 6.73 8.26 -6.45
C ASN A 94 7.62 8.08 -7.69
N ASP A 95 8.49 7.07 -7.68
CA ASP A 95 9.36 6.82 -8.81
C ASP A 95 8.62 6.19 -9.98
N LEU A 96 7.62 5.39 -9.71
CA LEU A 96 6.82 4.69 -10.72
C LEU A 96 5.78 5.58 -11.39
N ILE A 97 5.10 6.47 -10.65
CA ILE A 97 4.03 7.31 -11.20
C ILE A 97 4.51 8.42 -12.14
N LYS A 98 5.83 8.59 -12.31
CA LYS A 98 6.41 9.39 -13.40
C LYS A 98 6.12 8.78 -14.78
N ASN A 99 5.97 7.46 -14.85
CA ASN A 99 5.47 6.77 -16.03
C ASN A 99 3.94 6.97 -16.12
N LYS A 100 3.47 7.56 -17.22
CA LYS A 100 2.05 7.89 -17.42
C LYS A 100 1.16 6.66 -17.49
N ALA A 101 1.65 5.56 -18.07
CA ALA A 101 0.89 4.30 -18.17
C ALA A 101 0.68 3.71 -16.77
N ILE A 102 1.75 3.61 -15.97
CA ILE A 102 1.69 3.15 -14.58
C ILE A 102 0.75 4.03 -13.75
N SER A 103 0.89 5.36 -13.85
CA SER A 103 0.03 6.30 -13.12
C SER A 103 -1.44 6.13 -13.46
N ALA A 104 -1.78 5.97 -14.76
CA ALA A 104 -3.15 5.73 -15.21
C ALA A 104 -3.72 4.40 -14.69
N ASN A 105 -2.92 3.33 -14.72
CA ASN A 105 -3.32 2.01 -14.21
C ASN A 105 -3.52 2.02 -12.69
N ILE A 106 -2.63 2.66 -11.91
CA ILE A 106 -2.80 2.84 -10.47
C ILE A 106 -4.09 3.63 -10.18
N ALA A 107 -4.35 4.72 -10.90
CA ALA A 107 -5.58 5.50 -10.74
C ALA A 107 -6.83 4.67 -11.08
N ARG A 108 -6.78 3.81 -12.11
CA ARG A 108 -7.86 2.88 -12.47
C ARG A 108 -8.12 1.86 -11.37
N LEU A 109 -7.08 1.22 -10.86
CA LEU A 109 -7.17 0.26 -9.76
C LEU A 109 -7.70 0.92 -8.49
N SER A 110 -7.19 2.09 -8.10
CA SER A 110 -7.61 2.77 -6.87
C SER A 110 -9.11 3.13 -6.86
N ARG A 111 -9.71 3.37 -8.04
CA ARG A 111 -11.15 3.64 -8.16
C ARG A 111 -12.02 2.39 -8.07
N LYS A 112 -11.57 1.29 -8.65
CA LYS A 112 -12.45 0.16 -8.94
C LYS A 112 -12.07 -1.15 -8.25
N ALA A 113 -10.79 -1.37 -7.95
CA ALA A 113 -10.30 -2.69 -7.60
C ALA A 113 -10.88 -3.28 -6.31
N ARG A 114 -11.25 -2.44 -5.33
CA ARG A 114 -11.74 -2.87 -4.02
C ARG A 114 -12.94 -3.83 -4.11
N GLN A 115 -13.89 -3.56 -5.00
CA GLN A 115 -15.08 -4.40 -5.15
C GLN A 115 -14.73 -5.81 -5.64
N SER A 116 -13.70 -5.92 -6.49
CA SER A 116 -13.22 -7.19 -7.02
C SER A 116 -12.22 -7.92 -6.10
N ARG A 117 -12.15 -7.55 -4.80
CA ARG A 117 -11.20 -8.08 -3.81
C ARG A 117 -9.72 -7.87 -4.15
N ILE A 118 -9.45 -6.80 -4.88
CA ILE A 118 -8.09 -6.34 -5.16
C ILE A 118 -7.86 -5.05 -4.36
N HIS A 119 -6.78 -5.00 -3.58
CA HIS A 119 -6.47 -3.86 -2.73
C HIS A 119 -5.07 -3.34 -3.02
N LEU A 120 -4.91 -2.01 -2.93
CA LEU A 120 -3.65 -1.34 -3.12
C LEU A 120 -3.14 -0.75 -1.82
N ILE A 121 -1.84 -0.91 -1.57
CA ILE A 121 -1.10 -0.22 -0.54
C ILE A 121 0.03 0.53 -1.22
N LEU A 122 -0.09 1.85 -1.28
CA LEU A 122 0.93 2.72 -1.86
C LEU A 122 1.75 3.35 -0.75
N ALA A 123 3.06 3.22 -0.82
CA ALA A 123 3.97 3.76 0.16
C ALA A 123 5.01 4.67 -0.50
N THR A 124 5.50 5.67 0.25
CA THR A 124 6.61 6.53 -0.17
C THR A 124 7.32 7.10 1.05
N GLN A 125 8.58 7.49 0.88
CA GLN A 125 9.36 8.19 1.90
C GLN A 125 9.30 9.70 1.73
N ARG A 126 8.91 10.19 0.56
CA ARG A 126 8.86 11.61 0.23
C ARG A 126 7.47 11.97 -0.29
N PRO A 127 6.64 12.63 0.53
CA PRO A 127 5.37 13.14 0.04
C PRO A 127 5.65 14.25 -0.98
N ASP A 128 5.46 13.93 -2.24
CA ASP A 128 5.54 14.91 -3.32
C ASP A 128 4.12 15.31 -3.72
N ALA A 129 3.79 16.59 -3.51
CA ALA A 129 2.49 17.12 -3.87
C ALA A 129 2.16 16.83 -5.35
N LYS A 130 3.14 17.00 -6.25
CA LYS A 130 2.93 16.77 -7.69
C LYS A 130 2.68 15.29 -8.02
N ALA A 131 3.32 14.39 -7.29
CA ALA A 131 3.16 12.96 -7.49
C ALA A 131 1.79 12.44 -7.04
N PHE A 132 1.25 13.01 -5.96
CA PHE A 132 -0.06 12.68 -5.42
C PHE A 132 -1.15 13.73 -5.74
N GLU A 133 -0.90 14.64 -6.66
CA GLU A 133 -1.93 15.57 -7.15
C GLU A 133 -2.97 14.84 -8.01
N GLY A 134 -4.22 15.32 -7.93
CA GLY A 134 -5.29 14.87 -8.80
C GLY A 134 -5.94 13.55 -8.39
N GLU A 135 -6.04 12.64 -9.34
CA GLU A 135 -6.92 11.49 -9.26
C GLU A 135 -6.49 10.44 -8.23
N ILE A 136 -5.20 10.11 -8.13
CA ILE A 136 -4.71 9.11 -7.17
C ILE A 136 -5.02 9.54 -5.74
N ARG A 137 -4.79 10.81 -5.41
CA ARG A 137 -5.05 11.33 -4.07
C ARG A 137 -6.55 11.29 -3.71
N SER A 138 -7.41 11.62 -4.65
CA SER A 138 -8.87 11.65 -4.42
C SER A 138 -9.48 10.26 -4.28
N THR A 139 -8.85 9.24 -4.86
CA THR A 139 -9.36 7.87 -4.89
C THR A 139 -8.82 6.98 -3.78
N ILE A 140 -7.79 7.45 -3.03
CA ILE A 140 -7.24 6.73 -1.88
C ILE A 140 -7.78 7.35 -0.57
N PRO A 141 -8.84 6.78 0.00
CA PRO A 141 -9.56 7.40 1.11
C PRO A 141 -8.91 7.14 2.47
N SER A 142 -8.17 6.04 2.63
CA SER A 142 -7.46 5.72 3.88
C SER A 142 -6.00 6.11 3.77
N ARG A 143 -5.51 6.88 4.72
CA ARG A 143 -4.16 7.44 4.69
C ARG A 143 -3.46 7.29 6.02
N ILE A 144 -2.17 7.02 5.97
CA ILE A 144 -1.33 6.84 7.15
C ILE A 144 -0.09 7.71 6.97
N ALA A 145 0.14 8.59 7.92
CA ALA A 145 1.37 9.36 8.02
C ALA A 145 2.19 8.89 9.22
N LEU A 146 3.40 8.47 8.96
CA LEU A 146 4.44 8.37 9.99
C LEU A 146 5.13 9.73 10.13
N SER A 147 6.13 9.82 11.03
CA SER A 147 6.85 11.08 11.25
C SER A 147 7.39 11.66 9.95
N VAL A 148 7.13 12.94 9.73
CA VAL A 148 7.60 13.76 8.59
C VAL A 148 8.33 15.00 9.12
N GLN A 149 9.09 15.70 8.25
CA GLN A 149 9.88 16.87 8.70
C GLN A 149 9.07 18.14 8.78
N LYS A 150 8.11 18.32 7.90
CA LYS A 150 7.40 19.58 7.72
C LYS A 150 5.89 19.40 7.80
N SER A 151 5.21 20.40 8.35
CA SER A 151 3.75 20.43 8.37
C SER A 151 3.10 20.44 6.98
N THR A 152 3.82 20.92 5.95
CA THR A 152 3.39 20.84 4.56
C THR A 152 3.33 19.40 4.07
N GLU A 153 4.26 18.55 4.47
CA GLU A 153 4.26 17.12 4.15
C GLU A 153 3.07 16.41 4.83
N SER A 154 2.81 16.73 6.09
CA SER A 154 1.62 16.24 6.79
C SER A 154 0.33 16.58 6.03
N LYS A 155 0.20 17.83 5.57
CA LYS A 155 -0.96 18.28 4.78
C LYS A 155 -1.09 17.55 3.44
N ILE A 156 0.03 17.23 2.78
CA ILE A 156 0.00 16.45 1.53
C ILE A 156 -0.60 15.07 1.77
N ILE A 157 -0.26 14.42 2.89
CA ILE A 157 -0.73 13.07 3.21
C ILE A 157 -2.16 13.09 3.75
N LEU A 158 -2.40 13.87 4.82
CA LEU A 158 -3.60 13.78 5.65
C LEU A 158 -4.65 14.86 5.39
N ASP A 159 -4.32 15.89 4.60
CA ASP A 159 -5.04 17.17 4.47
C ASP A 159 -4.97 18.02 5.75
N GLU A 160 -4.24 17.57 6.77
CA GLU A 160 -4.12 18.16 8.10
C GLU A 160 -2.65 18.18 8.58
N THR A 161 -2.33 19.04 9.52
CA THR A 161 -1.03 19.06 10.21
C THR A 161 -1.01 18.07 11.35
N GLY A 162 0.18 17.71 11.83
CA GLY A 162 0.34 16.86 13.03
C GLY A 162 1.40 15.78 12.87
N ALA A 163 1.61 15.25 11.66
CA ALA A 163 2.62 14.21 11.44
C ALA A 163 4.06 14.72 11.65
N GLU A 164 4.30 16.02 11.57
CA GLU A 164 5.58 16.66 11.92
C GLU A 164 5.89 16.67 13.43
N LYS A 165 4.89 16.36 14.26
CA LYS A 165 5.04 16.27 15.73
C LYS A 165 5.25 14.85 16.21
N LEU A 166 5.14 13.86 15.31
CA LEU A 166 5.32 12.47 15.64
C LEU A 166 6.77 12.16 16.02
N THR A 167 6.94 11.26 16.97
CA THR A 167 8.25 10.91 17.55
C THR A 167 9.09 9.95 16.69
N GLY A 168 8.50 9.42 15.60
CA GLY A 168 9.12 8.36 14.81
C GLY A 168 8.93 6.97 15.41
N ARG A 169 9.69 5.97 14.94
CA ARG A 169 9.66 4.59 15.46
C ARG A 169 8.29 3.93 15.44
N GLY A 170 7.49 4.23 14.42
CA GLY A 170 6.15 3.66 14.26
C GLY A 170 5.03 4.52 14.86
N ASP A 171 5.35 5.69 15.42
CA ASP A 171 4.35 6.68 15.79
C ASP A 171 3.66 7.22 14.54
N MET A 172 2.32 7.19 14.48
CA MET A 172 1.59 7.46 13.26
C MET A 172 0.23 8.12 13.47
N LEU A 173 -0.19 8.87 12.47
CA LEU A 173 -1.55 9.38 12.33
C LEU A 173 -2.27 8.61 11.23
N ILE A 174 -3.49 8.16 11.52
CA ILE A 174 -4.30 7.37 10.58
C ILE A 174 -5.62 8.11 10.33
N LYS A 175 -5.93 8.30 9.04
CA LYS A 175 -7.22 8.77 8.55
C LYS A 175 -7.88 7.63 7.78
N LEU A 176 -9.00 7.12 8.28
CA LEU A 176 -9.72 6.02 7.65
C LEU A 176 -10.98 6.53 6.95
N VAL A 177 -11.36 5.89 5.84
CA VAL A 177 -12.59 6.18 5.13
C VAL A 177 -13.85 6.02 6.01
N SER A 178 -13.77 5.12 6.99
CA SER A 178 -14.88 4.82 7.91
C SER A 178 -14.96 5.75 9.12
N SER A 179 -14.02 6.68 9.27
CA SER A 179 -13.93 7.57 10.43
C SER A 179 -13.68 8.99 9.96
N SER A 180 -14.50 9.94 10.44
CA SER A 180 -14.27 11.36 10.23
C SER A 180 -13.11 11.90 11.09
N GLU A 181 -12.69 11.14 12.09
CA GLU A 181 -11.64 11.54 13.02
C GLU A 181 -10.30 10.91 12.66
N MET A 182 -9.25 11.71 12.74
CA MET A 182 -7.88 11.24 12.65
C MET A 182 -7.48 10.54 13.95
N LYS A 183 -6.90 9.34 13.85
CA LYS A 183 -6.44 8.57 15.01
C LYS A 183 -4.94 8.64 15.13
N HIS A 184 -4.46 8.90 16.34
CA HIS A 184 -3.06 8.80 16.72
C HIS A 184 -2.80 7.39 17.27
N ILE A 185 -1.84 6.69 16.69
CA ILE A 185 -1.48 5.33 17.07
C ILE A 185 0.03 5.23 17.19
N LEU A 186 0.48 4.63 18.28
CA LEU A 186 1.88 4.24 18.45
C LEU A 186 2.04 2.78 17.98
N GLY A 187 2.77 2.60 16.89
CA GLY A 187 3.07 1.27 16.36
C GLY A 187 4.10 0.54 17.20
N VAL A 188 3.87 -0.74 17.41
CA VAL A 188 4.81 -1.62 18.14
C VAL A 188 5.69 -2.36 17.13
N LYS A 189 7.00 -2.37 17.36
CA LYS A 189 7.92 -3.23 16.63
C LYS A 189 7.76 -4.67 17.09
N VAL A 190 7.37 -5.55 16.19
CA VAL A 190 7.40 -7.00 16.45
C VAL A 190 8.87 -7.47 16.39
N GLY A 191 9.36 -8.08 17.46
CA GLY A 191 10.78 -8.43 17.60
C GLY A 191 11.25 -9.51 16.61
N ASN A 192 10.43 -10.53 16.38
CA ASN A 192 10.69 -11.59 15.40
C ASN A 192 9.43 -11.87 14.58
N ILE A 193 9.36 -11.24 13.42
CA ILE A 193 8.20 -11.38 12.51
C ILE A 193 8.03 -12.81 11.99
N GLN A 194 9.14 -13.57 11.84
CA GLN A 194 9.08 -14.96 11.36
C GLN A 194 8.27 -15.86 12.29
N ALA A 195 8.26 -15.56 13.59
CA ALA A 195 7.50 -16.32 14.59
C ALA A 195 5.96 -16.18 14.42
N PHE A 196 5.51 -15.17 13.69
CA PHE A 196 4.09 -14.86 13.45
C PHE A 196 3.63 -15.16 12.01
N LEU A 197 4.53 -15.63 11.17
CA LEU A 197 4.19 -16.02 9.81
C LEU A 197 3.57 -17.42 9.81
N PRO A 198 2.44 -17.61 9.09
CA PRO A 198 1.81 -18.92 8.93
C PRO A 198 2.66 -19.90 8.16
#